data_634181a1ef3632e9978f0ae92584bbcc
#
_entry.id   634181a1ef3632e9978f0ae92584bbcc
#
_cell.length_a   1.000
_cell.length_b   1.000
_cell.length_c   1.000
_cell.angle_alpha   90.00
_cell.angle_beta   90.00
_cell.angle_gamma   90.00
#
_symmetry.space_group_name_H-M   'P 1'
#
loop_
_entity.id
_entity.type
_entity.pdbx_description
1 polymer ?
#
loop_
_entity_poly.entity_id
_entity_poly.type
_entity_poly.pdbx_seq_one_letter_code
_entity_poly.pdbx_strand_id
1 'polypeptide(L)'
;MISELVKAHPTGSVVKWVESTEESALFLSVLTFGELHKGIAKLRASRKRKTLQEWVSKDLYQRFDTRIIPISIEIARIWGEIQGNAERKGYRMPAIDSLIAATALAYDLTVVTRNAADMENSGVQLHNPWDIP
;
A
#
# COMPACT_ATOMS: atom_id res chain seq x y z
N MET A 1 -0.29 5.16 1.95
CA MET A 1 -0.85 5.86 3.12
C MET A 1 0.11 5.98 4.28
N ILE A 2 0.76 4.90 4.69
CA ILE A 2 1.73 4.94 5.79
C ILE A 2 2.81 6.00 5.58
N SER A 3 3.30 6.15 4.35
CA SER A 3 4.31 7.16 4.05
C SER A 3 3.85 8.60 4.33
N GLU A 4 2.54 8.86 4.23
CA GLU A 4 1.98 10.18 4.54
C GLU A 4 2.07 10.47 6.05
N LEU A 5 1.84 9.45 6.88
CA LEU A 5 1.88 9.60 8.33
C LEU A 5 3.27 9.89 8.88
N VAL A 6 4.34 9.54 8.14
CA VAL A 6 5.72 9.83 8.58
C VAL A 6 6.23 11.18 8.10
N LYS A 7 5.44 11.94 7.33
CA LYS A 7 5.79 13.32 6.95
C LYS A 7 5.67 14.25 8.15
N ALA A 8 6.45 15.33 8.13
CA ALA A 8 6.39 16.34 9.18
C ALA A 8 5.01 17.02 9.26
N HIS A 9 4.35 17.16 8.11
CA HIS A 9 3.03 17.78 7.98
C HIS A 9 2.12 16.88 7.15
N PRO A 10 1.55 15.83 7.76
CA PRO A 10 0.66 14.92 7.02
C PRO A 10 -0.61 15.63 6.58
N THR A 11 -1.17 15.17 5.46
CA THR A 11 -2.42 15.71 4.92
C THR A 11 -3.57 15.45 5.90
N GLY A 12 -4.30 16.50 6.28
CA GLY A 12 -5.35 16.44 7.28
C GLY A 12 -6.46 15.44 6.97
N SER A 13 -6.87 15.32 5.69
CA SER A 13 -7.91 14.36 5.29
C SER A 13 -7.48 12.92 5.47
N VAL A 14 -6.20 12.62 5.25
CA VAL A 14 -5.62 11.27 5.46
C VAL A 14 -5.60 10.95 6.95
N VAL A 15 -5.13 11.89 7.78
CA VAL A 15 -5.08 11.72 9.23
C VAL A 15 -6.48 11.46 9.78
N LYS A 16 -7.47 12.26 9.37
CA LYS A 16 -8.86 12.07 9.79
C LYS A 16 -9.39 10.70 9.40
N TRP A 17 -9.11 10.27 8.18
CA TRP A 17 -9.55 8.96 7.70
C TRP A 17 -8.96 7.83 8.54
N VAL A 18 -7.66 7.89 8.83
CA VAL A 18 -6.99 6.88 9.66
C VAL A 18 -7.59 6.85 11.07
N GLU A 19 -7.81 8.02 11.68
CA GLU A 19 -8.37 8.12 13.03
C GLU A 19 -9.82 7.62 13.10
N SER A 20 -10.59 7.78 12.03
CA SER A 20 -11.99 7.36 11.98
C SER A 20 -12.17 5.88 11.61
N THR A 21 -11.11 5.20 11.18
CA THR A 21 -11.17 3.80 10.76
C THR A 21 -10.69 2.89 11.89
N GLU A 22 -11.44 1.80 12.14
CA GLU A 22 -11.03 0.82 13.14
C GLU A 22 -9.67 0.22 12.79
N GLU A 23 -8.79 0.12 13.77
CA GLU A 23 -7.45 -0.44 13.62
C GLU A 23 -7.49 -1.86 13.05
N SER A 24 -8.43 -2.68 13.52
CA SER A 24 -8.57 -4.07 13.06
C SER A 24 -8.98 -4.19 11.60
N ALA A 25 -9.49 -3.13 10.99
CA ALA A 25 -9.86 -3.11 9.57
C ALA A 25 -8.72 -2.69 8.65
N LEU A 26 -7.58 -2.31 9.21
CA LEU A 26 -6.41 -1.87 8.43
C LEU A 26 -5.43 -3.00 8.22
N PHE A 27 -5.07 -3.24 6.96
CA PHE A 27 -4.14 -4.28 6.53
C PHE A 27 -3.00 -3.66 5.74
N LEU A 28 -1.85 -4.32 5.74
CA LEU A 28 -0.71 -3.94 4.89
C LEU A 28 -0.30 -5.13 4.03
N SER A 29 0.07 -4.85 2.78
CA SER A 29 0.78 -5.82 1.96
C SER A 29 2.25 -5.86 2.36
N VAL A 30 2.89 -7.04 2.27
CA VAL A 30 4.35 -7.14 2.43
C VAL A 30 5.08 -6.24 1.44
N LEU A 31 4.47 -5.95 0.29
CA LEU A 31 5.04 -5.05 -0.72
C LEU A 31 5.15 -3.61 -0.21
N THR A 32 4.22 -3.18 0.62
CA THR A 32 4.27 -1.86 1.25
C THR A 32 5.51 -1.74 2.13
N PHE A 33 5.85 -2.80 2.90
CA PHE A 33 7.09 -2.83 3.67
C PHE A 33 8.30 -2.72 2.75
N GLY A 34 8.30 -3.46 1.64
CA GLY A 34 9.38 -3.39 0.67
C GLY A 34 9.56 -1.99 0.09
N GLU A 35 8.46 -1.33 -0.26
CA GLU A 35 8.50 0.03 -0.78
C GLU A 35 9.00 1.05 0.25
N LEU A 36 8.60 0.89 1.51
CA LEU A 36 9.07 1.75 2.58
C LEU A 36 10.58 1.57 2.79
N HIS A 37 11.07 0.34 2.84
CA HIS A 37 12.50 0.06 2.96
C HIS A 37 13.29 0.59 1.75
N LYS A 38 12.73 0.48 0.56
CA LYS A 38 13.35 1.05 -0.65
C LYS A 38 13.50 2.56 -0.53
N GLY A 39 12.45 3.25 -0.09
CA GLY A 39 12.50 4.70 0.11
C GLY A 39 13.53 5.11 1.14
N ILE A 40 13.61 4.37 2.24
CA ILE A 40 14.59 4.62 3.31
C ILE A 40 16.02 4.38 2.82
N ALA A 41 16.23 3.30 2.06
CA ALA A 41 17.55 2.96 1.53
C ALA A 41 18.10 4.04 0.58
N LYS A 42 17.23 4.81 -0.05
CA LYS A 42 17.63 5.93 -0.93
C LYS A 42 18.06 7.18 -0.17
N LEU A 43 17.76 7.26 1.11
CA LEU A 43 18.15 8.40 1.93
C LEU A 43 19.63 8.34 2.28
N ARG A 44 20.24 9.51 2.50
CA ARG A 44 21.60 9.59 3.02
C ARG A 44 21.65 8.99 4.42
N ALA A 45 22.78 8.39 4.76
CA ALA A 45 23.03 7.94 6.12
C ALA A 45 22.89 9.15 7.07
N SER A 46 21.97 9.04 8.04
CA SER A 46 21.61 10.13 8.92
C SER A 46 20.80 9.60 10.10
N ARG A 47 20.59 10.45 11.09
CA ARG A 47 19.70 10.13 12.21
C ARG A 47 18.28 9.86 11.72
N LYS A 48 17.80 10.66 10.78
CA LYS A 48 16.45 10.48 10.19
C LYS A 48 16.30 9.12 9.54
N ARG A 49 17.29 8.71 8.73
CA ARG A 49 17.28 7.38 8.09
C ARG A 49 17.22 6.27 9.13
N LYS A 50 18.05 6.33 10.15
CA LYS A 50 18.08 5.34 11.22
C LYS A 50 16.76 5.28 11.97
N THR A 51 16.18 6.42 12.30
CA THR A 51 14.90 6.53 12.99
C THR A 51 13.79 5.89 12.16
N LEU A 52 13.75 6.14 10.86
CA LEU A 52 12.75 5.55 9.96
C LEU A 52 12.94 4.04 9.82
N GLN A 53 14.18 3.57 9.74
CA GLN A 53 14.47 2.12 9.69
C GLN A 53 13.96 1.41 10.93
N GLU A 54 14.20 1.97 12.11
CA GLU A 54 13.74 1.40 13.37
C GLU A 54 12.22 1.43 13.46
N TRP A 55 11.60 2.51 13.03
CA TRP A 55 10.15 2.64 13.03
C TRP A 55 9.48 1.57 12.16
N VAL A 56 9.95 1.39 10.92
CA VAL A 56 9.38 0.40 10.00
C VAL A 56 9.61 -1.02 10.52
N SER A 57 10.85 -1.32 10.96
CA SER A 57 11.24 -2.67 11.35
C SER A 57 10.63 -3.13 12.67
N LYS A 58 10.31 -2.21 13.56
CA LYS A 58 9.78 -2.53 14.90
C LYS A 58 8.36 -2.05 15.07
N ASP A 59 8.13 -0.73 15.06
CA ASP A 59 6.85 -0.16 15.44
C ASP A 59 5.75 -0.50 14.44
N LEU A 60 6.01 -0.30 13.16
CA LEU A 60 5.03 -0.58 12.11
C LEU A 60 4.76 -2.08 12.01
N TYR A 61 5.81 -2.90 12.06
CA TYR A 61 5.68 -4.36 12.02
C TYR A 61 4.82 -4.86 13.19
N GLN A 62 5.08 -4.39 14.40
CA GLN A 62 4.32 -4.78 15.59
C GLN A 62 2.88 -4.31 15.52
N ARG A 63 2.65 -3.09 15.03
CA ARG A 63 1.30 -2.53 14.91
C ARG A 63 0.40 -3.39 14.03
N PHE A 64 0.92 -3.87 12.91
CA PHE A 64 0.13 -4.63 11.94
C PHE A 64 0.24 -6.16 12.11
N ASP A 65 1.32 -6.65 12.69
CA ASP A 65 1.55 -8.07 13.05
C ASP A 65 0.78 -9.08 12.17
N THR A 66 -0.36 -9.60 12.65
CA THR A 66 -1.18 -10.60 11.93
C THR A 66 -1.94 -10.02 10.74
N ARG A 67 -1.92 -8.71 10.56
CA ARG A 67 -2.61 -8.01 9.47
C ARG A 67 -1.68 -7.63 8.32
N ILE A 68 -0.53 -8.26 8.24
CA ILE A 68 0.41 -8.12 7.12
C ILE A 68 0.16 -9.28 6.17
N ILE A 69 -0.20 -8.98 4.93
CA ILE A 69 -0.62 -9.98 3.95
C ILE A 69 0.56 -10.32 3.04
N PRO A 70 1.03 -11.58 3.06
CA PRO A 70 2.07 -12.03 2.14
C PRO A 70 1.52 -12.29 0.75
N ILE A 71 2.38 -12.40 -0.24
CA ILE A 71 1.98 -12.77 -1.59
C ILE A 71 1.83 -14.29 -1.67
N SER A 72 0.58 -14.74 -1.80
CA SER A 72 0.23 -16.15 -1.93
C SER A 72 0.15 -16.57 -3.40
N ILE A 73 -0.01 -17.88 -3.64
CA ILE A 73 -0.23 -18.40 -5.00
C ILE A 73 -1.52 -17.85 -5.60
N GLU A 74 -2.56 -17.70 -4.78
CA GLU A 74 -3.83 -17.13 -5.24
C GLU A 74 -3.67 -15.67 -5.67
N ILE A 75 -2.94 -14.88 -4.91
CA ILE A 75 -2.64 -13.49 -5.27
C ILE A 75 -1.84 -13.43 -6.57
N ALA A 76 -0.86 -14.32 -6.73
CA ALA A 76 -0.06 -14.39 -7.96
C ALA A 76 -0.94 -14.72 -9.17
N ARG A 77 -1.90 -15.63 -9.02
CA ARG A 77 -2.85 -15.98 -10.08
C ARG A 77 -3.69 -14.76 -10.49
N ILE A 78 -4.26 -14.07 -9.53
CA ILE A 78 -5.09 -12.87 -9.77
C ILE A 78 -4.24 -11.79 -10.45
N TRP A 79 -3.01 -11.60 -9.98
CA TRP A 79 -2.07 -10.66 -10.57
C TRP A 79 -1.81 -10.98 -12.04
N GLY A 80 -1.60 -12.26 -12.36
CA GLY A 80 -1.39 -12.70 -13.74
C GLY A 80 -2.58 -12.38 -14.63
N GLU A 81 -3.80 -12.59 -14.12
CA GLU A 81 -5.01 -12.26 -14.86
C GLU A 81 -5.14 -10.75 -15.10
N ILE A 82 -4.85 -9.94 -14.09
CA ILE A 82 -4.89 -8.47 -14.20
C ILE A 82 -3.89 -8.01 -15.27
N GLN A 83 -2.66 -8.48 -15.20
CA GLN A 83 -1.60 -8.09 -16.13
C GLN A 83 -1.90 -8.55 -17.55
N GLY A 84 -2.33 -9.80 -17.72
CA GLY A 84 -2.67 -10.34 -19.03
C GLY A 84 -3.83 -9.61 -19.67
N ASN A 85 -4.87 -9.29 -18.92
CA ASN A 85 -6.00 -8.52 -19.43
C ASN A 85 -5.61 -7.10 -19.81
N ALA A 86 -4.76 -6.46 -19.01
CA ALA A 86 -4.26 -5.11 -19.31
C ALA A 86 -3.44 -5.11 -20.61
N GLU A 87 -2.53 -6.06 -20.78
CA GLU A 87 -1.71 -6.17 -21.98
C GLU A 87 -2.56 -6.42 -23.23
N ARG A 88 -3.56 -7.31 -23.11
CA ARG A 88 -4.48 -7.59 -24.22
C ARG A 88 -5.25 -6.36 -24.65
N LYS A 89 -5.62 -5.49 -23.69
CA LYS A 89 -6.37 -4.26 -23.96
C LYS A 89 -5.47 -3.06 -24.28
N GLY A 90 -4.17 -3.25 -24.25
CA GLY A 90 -3.21 -2.21 -24.65
C GLY A 90 -2.82 -1.22 -23.58
N TYR A 91 -3.07 -1.53 -22.29
CA TYR A 91 -2.53 -0.66 -21.25
C TYR A 91 -1.53 -1.34 -20.35
N ARG A 92 -0.77 -0.49 -19.69
CA ARG A 92 0.21 -0.89 -18.68
C ARG A 92 -0.33 -0.66 -17.29
N MET A 93 -0.15 -1.66 -16.44
CA MET A 93 -0.30 -1.49 -15.00
C MET A 93 1.05 -1.75 -14.34
N PRO A 94 1.51 -0.84 -13.47
CA PRO A 94 2.77 -1.07 -12.73
C PRO A 94 2.70 -2.37 -11.95
N ALA A 95 3.81 -3.11 -11.92
CA ALA A 95 3.84 -4.45 -11.32
C ALA A 95 3.46 -4.44 -9.84
N ILE A 96 4.02 -3.54 -9.06
CA ILE A 96 3.75 -3.46 -7.61
C ILE A 96 2.31 -3.05 -7.36
N ASP A 97 1.80 -2.03 -8.06
CA ASP A 97 0.42 -1.57 -7.89
C ASP A 97 -0.58 -2.69 -8.25
N SER A 98 -0.32 -3.44 -9.32
CA SER A 98 -1.20 -4.54 -9.69
C SER A 98 -1.13 -5.71 -8.70
N LEU A 99 0.02 -5.93 -8.05
CA LEU A 99 0.13 -6.94 -6.99
C LEU A 99 -0.64 -6.51 -5.74
N ILE A 100 -0.62 -5.23 -5.39
CA ILE A 100 -1.41 -4.71 -4.28
C ILE A 100 -2.90 -4.83 -4.60
N ALA A 101 -3.31 -4.50 -5.83
CA ALA A 101 -4.70 -4.68 -6.26
C ALA A 101 -5.12 -6.15 -6.20
N ALA A 102 -4.28 -7.07 -6.65
CA ALA A 102 -4.55 -8.51 -6.59
C ALA A 102 -4.71 -8.99 -5.15
N THR A 103 -3.89 -8.47 -4.23
CA THR A 103 -3.98 -8.78 -2.80
C THR A 103 -5.34 -8.36 -2.25
N ALA A 104 -5.79 -7.16 -2.56
CA ALA A 104 -7.08 -6.65 -2.11
C ALA A 104 -8.24 -7.45 -2.69
N LEU A 105 -8.17 -7.82 -3.97
CA LEU A 105 -9.20 -8.65 -4.60
C LEU A 105 -9.30 -10.04 -3.95
N ALA A 106 -8.16 -10.64 -3.62
CA ALA A 106 -8.13 -11.97 -3.00
C ALA A 106 -8.82 -11.98 -1.62
N TYR A 107 -8.75 -10.89 -0.89
CA TYR A 107 -9.30 -10.78 0.46
C TYR A 107 -10.54 -9.90 0.55
N ASP A 108 -11.08 -9.47 -0.60
CA ASP A 108 -12.25 -8.58 -0.66
C ASP A 108 -12.04 -7.29 0.15
N LEU A 109 -10.88 -6.68 -0.05
CA LEU A 109 -10.48 -5.44 0.63
C LEU A 109 -10.52 -4.27 -0.34
N THR A 110 -10.62 -3.08 0.22
CA THR A 110 -10.49 -1.81 -0.53
C THR A 110 -9.04 -1.34 -0.47
N VAL A 111 -8.46 -0.97 -1.61
CA VAL A 111 -7.13 -0.37 -1.64
C VAL A 111 -7.24 1.11 -1.29
N VAL A 112 -6.51 1.53 -0.28
CA VAL A 112 -6.41 2.93 0.13
C VAL A 112 -5.11 3.49 -0.45
N THR A 113 -5.24 4.34 -1.44
CA THR A 113 -4.07 4.82 -2.19
C THR A 113 -4.30 6.21 -2.75
N ARG A 114 -3.20 6.95 -2.92
CA ARG A 114 -3.18 8.21 -3.65
C ARG A 114 -3.19 7.99 -5.16
N ASN A 115 -2.72 6.82 -5.61
CA ASN A 115 -2.57 6.48 -7.02
C ASN A 115 -3.74 5.66 -7.56
N ALA A 116 -4.97 6.05 -7.19
CA ALA A 116 -6.17 5.32 -7.57
C ALA A 116 -6.29 5.12 -9.10
N ALA A 117 -5.91 6.12 -9.88
CA ALA A 117 -5.98 6.06 -11.34
C ALA A 117 -5.16 4.90 -11.91
N ASP A 118 -4.01 4.57 -11.30
CA ASP A 118 -3.14 3.50 -11.77
C ASP A 118 -3.74 2.12 -11.54
N MET A 119 -4.76 2.00 -10.71
CA MET A 119 -5.37 0.73 -10.34
C MET A 119 -6.80 0.55 -10.83
N GLU A 120 -7.41 1.57 -11.46
CA GLU A 120 -8.82 1.55 -11.87
C GLU A 120 -9.17 0.34 -12.75
N ASN A 121 -8.26 -0.05 -13.63
CA ASN A 121 -8.50 -1.12 -14.60
C ASN A 121 -8.39 -2.52 -13.99
N SER A 122 -8.04 -2.64 -12.72
CA SER A 122 -7.92 -3.94 -12.03
C SER A 122 -9.26 -4.46 -11.52
N GLY A 123 -10.27 -3.60 -11.43
CA GLY A 123 -11.57 -3.95 -10.85
C GLY A 123 -11.62 -3.91 -9.34
N VAL A 124 -10.52 -3.55 -8.67
CA VAL A 124 -10.48 -3.46 -7.21
C VAL A 124 -11.23 -2.20 -6.73
N GLN A 125 -11.83 -2.29 -5.55
CA GLN A 125 -12.41 -1.11 -4.91
C GLN A 125 -11.31 -0.19 -4.42
N LEU A 126 -11.45 1.11 -4.67
CA LEU A 126 -10.43 2.10 -4.37
C LEU A 126 -10.98 3.21 -3.48
N HIS A 127 -10.14 3.71 -2.59
CA HIS A 127 -10.43 4.86 -1.76
C HIS A 127 -9.22 5.76 -1.71
N ASN A 128 -9.42 7.04 -2.01
CA ASN A 128 -8.34 8.03 -1.97
C ASN A 128 -8.69 9.12 -0.95
N PRO A 129 -8.17 9.01 0.29
CA PRO A 129 -8.47 9.99 1.33
C PRO A 129 -7.82 11.37 1.08
N TRP A 130 -6.89 11.46 0.12
CA TRP A 130 -6.30 12.75 -0.28
C TRP A 130 -7.27 13.63 -1.03
N ASP A 131 -8.27 13.04 -1.71
CA ASP A 131 -9.27 13.75 -2.50
C ASP A 131 -10.45 14.28 -1.66
N ILE A 132 -10.51 13.91 -0.39
CA ILE A 132 -11.60 14.32 0.51
C ILE A 132 -11.23 15.64 1.19
N PRO A 133 -12.07 16.68 1.11
CA PRO A 133 -11.81 17.97 1.79
C PRO A 133 -11.66 17.85 3.30
#